data_4bf5341b6300e8f0857d6f301933c9c1
#
_entry.id   4bf5341b6300e8f0857d6f301933c9c1
#
_cell.length_a   1.000
_cell.length_b   1.000
_cell.length_c   1.000
_cell.angle_alpha   90.00
_cell.angle_beta   90.00
_cell.angle_gamma   90.00
#
_symmetry.space_group_name_H-M   'P 1'
#
loop_
_entity.id
_entity.type
_entity.pdbx_description
1 polymer ?
#
loop_
_entity_poly.entity_id
_entity_poly.type
_entity_poly.pdbx_seq_one_letter_code
_entity_poly.pdbx_strand_id
1 'polypeptide(L)'
;MAEPAERSTQRRLRPAPLIFEPAEATADPEHFFDLESIEDPRELLSRATELTLAFRAATDRATEFQAIAAAQLADPRRFDRLTAADIAERAQWTEDYARKMIEFGQGLIRTNGQPAED
;
A
#
# COMPACT_ATOMS: atom_id res chain seq x y z
N MET A 1 24.55 25.96 2.82
CA MET A 1 23.98 25.67 2.68
C MET A 1 23.36 25.73 2.56
N ALA A 2 23.84 25.75 2.62
CA ALA A 2 23.04 25.45 2.46
C ALA A 2 22.31 25.43 2.30
N GLU A 3 22.35 25.09 2.26
CA GLU A 3 21.54 24.65 2.14
C GLU A 3 20.76 24.89 1.93
N PRO A 4 21.38 25.28 1.89
CA PRO A 4 20.50 25.07 1.73
C PRO A 4 19.85 24.89 1.49
N ALA A 5 20.38 24.87 1.48
CA ALA A 5 19.60 24.29 1.18
C ALA A 5 19.14 23.89 1.13
N GLU A 6 19.50 23.55 1.09
CA GLU A 6 19.01 22.89 1.02
C GLU A 6 18.33 22.79 1.10
N ARG A 7 18.92 23.19 1.12
CA ARG A 7 18.30 22.77 1.15
C ARG A 7 17.46 22.78 1.03
N SER A 8 18.15 22.96 1.03
CA SER A 8 17.36 22.55 0.85
C SER A 8 16.89 22.24 0.70
N THR A 9 17.48 22.37 0.79
CA THR A 9 16.95 21.75 0.64
C THR A 9 16.74 21.26 0.76
N GLN A 10 17.09 21.17 0.79
CA GLN A 10 16.74 20.38 0.86
C GLN A 10 16.32 20.11 1.02
N ARG A 11 16.79 20.57 1.01
CA ARG A 11 16.43 19.90 1.28
C ARG A 11 16.13 19.62 1.03
N ARG A 12 16.67 19.73 0.88
CA ARG A 12 16.34 18.96 0.77
C ARG A 12 16.15 18.37 0.57
N LEU A 13 16.57 18.10 0.46
CA LEU A 13 16.27 17.11 0.35
C LEU A 13 16.04 16.39 0.53
N ARG A 14 16.03 16.09 0.69
CA ARG A 14 15.74 15.15 0.87
C ARG A 14 15.53 14.65 0.09
N PRO A 15 15.74 14.04 -0.16
CA PRO A 15 15.28 13.36 -0.79
C PRO A 15 14.69 12.89 -0.96
N ALA A 16 14.66 12.70 -0.85
CA ALA A 16 14.13 12.17 -0.88
C ALA A 16 13.42 12.09 -0.93
N PRO A 17 13.17 12.13 -0.91
CA PRO A 17 12.35 11.92 -0.85
C PRO A 17 11.45 12.12 -0.65
N LEU A 18 11.49 12.54 -0.84
CA LEU A 18 10.59 12.39 -0.48
C LEU A 18 9.84 11.36 -0.03
N ILE A 19 10.18 11.09 0.66
CA ILE A 19 9.64 9.86 1.11
C ILE A 19 8.42 10.08 1.93
N PHE A 20 7.34 9.50 1.54
CA PHE A 20 6.09 9.64 2.25
C PHE A 20 6.04 8.60 3.36
N GLU A 21 5.69 9.03 4.56
CA GLU A 21 5.60 8.13 5.70
C GLU A 21 4.14 7.89 6.03
N PRO A 22 3.59 6.74 5.65
CA PRO A 22 2.18 6.48 5.92
C PRO A 22 1.80 6.55 7.39
N ALA A 23 2.70 6.11 8.27
CA ALA A 23 2.42 6.18 9.69
C ALA A 23 2.28 7.62 10.16
N GLU A 24 3.10 8.49 9.58
CA GLU A 24 3.05 9.90 9.94
C GLU A 24 1.75 10.54 9.51
N ALA A 25 1.30 10.23 8.31
CA ALA A 25 0.05 10.75 7.81
C ALA A 25 -1.11 10.25 8.66
N THR A 26 -1.03 9.01 9.11
CA THR A 26 -2.07 8.46 9.93
C THR A 26 -2.08 9.09 11.32
N ALA A 27 -0.91 9.45 11.82
CA ALA A 27 -0.82 9.99 13.17
C ALA A 27 -1.40 11.40 13.29
N ASP A 28 -1.49 12.12 12.17
CA ASP A 28 -1.98 13.49 12.22
C ASP A 28 -3.05 13.71 11.17
N PRO A 29 -4.22 13.16 11.38
CA PRO A 29 -5.28 13.29 10.38
C PRO A 29 -5.76 14.71 10.18
N GLU A 30 -5.53 15.58 11.14
CA GLU A 30 -6.00 16.95 11.00
C GLU A 30 -5.21 17.72 9.96
N HIS A 31 -4.01 17.26 9.65
CA HIS A 31 -3.20 17.92 8.65
C HIS A 31 -3.04 17.05 7.41
N PHE A 32 -3.96 16.14 7.22
CA PHE A 32 -3.88 15.19 6.13
C PHE A 32 -3.94 15.92 4.80
N PHE A 33 -2.77 16.10 4.17
CA PHE A 33 -2.66 16.76 2.87
C PHE A 33 -3.28 18.17 2.88
N ASP A 34 -3.30 18.81 4.05
CA ASP A 34 -3.77 20.19 4.19
C ASP A 34 -5.22 20.38 3.79
N LEU A 35 -6.01 19.33 3.88
CA LEU A 35 -7.42 19.45 3.53
C LEU A 35 -8.15 20.41 4.44
N GLU A 36 -7.75 20.48 5.70
CA GLU A 36 -8.44 21.34 6.63
C GLU A 36 -8.25 22.83 6.33
N SER A 37 -7.28 23.17 5.49
CA SER A 37 -7.05 24.57 5.16
C SER A 37 -7.84 25.02 3.95
N ILE A 38 -8.54 24.13 3.28
CA ILE A 38 -9.33 24.49 2.12
C ILE A 38 -10.70 24.95 2.56
N GLU A 39 -11.00 26.22 2.32
CA GLU A 39 -12.25 26.81 2.79
C GLU A 39 -13.39 26.70 1.80
N ASP A 40 -13.09 26.62 0.53
CA ASP A 40 -14.13 26.51 -0.49
C ASP A 40 -14.63 25.08 -0.57
N PRO A 41 -15.92 24.84 -0.27
CA PRO A 41 -16.42 23.46 -0.27
C PRO A 41 -16.29 22.76 -1.62
N ARG A 42 -16.36 23.48 -2.71
CA ARG A 42 -16.22 22.86 -4.03
C ARG A 42 -14.79 22.36 -4.23
N GLU A 43 -13.83 23.17 -3.85
CA GLU A 43 -12.45 22.78 -3.96
C GLU A 43 -12.15 21.64 -2.99
N LEU A 44 -12.69 21.72 -1.78
CA LEU A 44 -12.48 20.69 -0.80
C LEU A 44 -13.01 19.34 -1.30
N LEU A 45 -14.21 19.35 -1.87
CA LEU A 45 -14.77 18.11 -2.39
C LEU A 45 -13.91 17.54 -3.49
N SER A 46 -13.43 18.39 -4.38
CA SER A 46 -12.61 17.94 -5.50
C SER A 46 -11.31 17.31 -5.01
N ARG A 47 -10.62 17.99 -4.09
CA ARG A 47 -9.36 17.47 -3.58
C ARG A 47 -9.56 16.19 -2.78
N ALA A 48 -10.57 16.18 -1.93
CA ALA A 48 -10.83 15.00 -1.12
C ALA A 48 -11.19 13.81 -2.00
N THR A 49 -11.92 14.07 -3.08
CA THR A 49 -12.29 13.00 -4.00
C THR A 49 -11.06 12.45 -4.71
N GLU A 50 -10.17 13.34 -5.16
CA GLU A 50 -8.95 12.89 -5.80
C GLU A 50 -8.13 12.00 -4.88
N LEU A 51 -8.02 12.41 -3.60
CA LEU A 51 -7.26 11.62 -2.66
C LEU A 51 -7.94 10.29 -2.36
N THR A 52 -9.25 10.30 -2.26
CA THR A 52 -9.98 9.07 -2.02
C THR A 52 -9.73 8.07 -3.14
N LEU A 53 -9.79 8.53 -4.37
CA LEU A 53 -9.55 7.64 -5.51
C LEU A 53 -8.11 7.15 -5.55
N ALA A 54 -7.17 8.04 -5.26
CA ALA A 54 -5.76 7.65 -5.27
C ALA A 54 -5.46 6.62 -4.19
N PHE A 55 -5.99 6.83 -2.98
CA PHE A 55 -5.73 5.89 -1.90
C PHE A 55 -6.46 4.58 -2.11
N ARG A 56 -7.63 4.64 -2.74
CA ARG A 56 -8.34 3.40 -3.05
C ARG A 56 -7.53 2.57 -4.05
N ALA A 57 -6.99 3.22 -5.07
CA ALA A 57 -6.16 2.52 -6.04
C ALA A 57 -4.91 1.94 -5.37
N ALA A 58 -4.30 2.72 -4.47
CA ALA A 58 -3.13 2.26 -3.75
C ALA A 58 -3.47 1.08 -2.84
N THR A 59 -4.62 1.14 -2.19
CA THR A 59 -5.05 0.05 -1.34
C THR A 59 -5.28 -1.22 -2.15
N ASP A 60 -5.92 -1.08 -3.30
CA ASP A 60 -6.16 -2.25 -4.16
C ASP A 60 -4.83 -2.88 -4.58
N ARG A 61 -3.88 -2.04 -4.93
CA ARG A 61 -2.58 -2.53 -5.34
C ARG A 61 -1.88 -3.25 -4.19
N ALA A 62 -1.90 -2.65 -3.00
CA ALA A 62 -1.28 -3.26 -1.84
C ALA A 62 -1.93 -4.58 -1.50
N THR A 63 -3.25 -4.66 -1.66
CA THR A 63 -3.97 -5.91 -1.40
C THR A 63 -3.53 -7.00 -2.35
N GLU A 64 -3.29 -6.65 -3.61
CA GLU A 64 -2.79 -7.64 -4.56
C GLU A 64 -1.43 -8.17 -4.12
N PHE A 65 -0.56 -7.30 -3.65
CA PHE A 65 0.74 -7.74 -3.18
C PHE A 65 0.63 -8.59 -1.92
N GLN A 66 -0.33 -8.27 -1.05
CA GLN A 66 -0.58 -9.11 0.11
C GLN A 66 -0.98 -10.51 -0.34
N ALA A 67 -1.84 -10.59 -1.35
CA ALA A 67 -2.30 -11.87 -1.84
C ALA A 67 -1.16 -12.68 -2.45
N ILE A 68 -0.33 -12.00 -3.24
CA ILE A 68 0.80 -12.67 -3.86
C ILE A 68 1.77 -13.19 -2.79
N ALA A 69 2.05 -12.38 -1.79
CA ALA A 69 2.95 -12.79 -0.73
C ALA A 69 2.37 -13.98 0.04
N ALA A 70 1.06 -13.93 0.31
CA ALA A 70 0.43 -15.02 1.03
C ALA A 70 0.52 -16.31 0.23
N ALA A 71 0.30 -16.22 -1.08
CA ALA A 71 0.37 -17.40 -1.93
C ALA A 71 1.79 -17.97 -1.96
N GLN A 72 2.78 -17.08 -2.00
CA GLN A 72 4.16 -17.54 -2.01
C GLN A 72 4.54 -18.21 -0.70
N LEU A 73 4.09 -17.65 0.42
CA LEU A 73 4.40 -18.24 1.72
C LEU A 73 3.72 -19.59 1.91
N ALA A 74 2.59 -19.78 1.27
CA ALA A 74 1.85 -21.03 1.39
C ALA A 74 2.28 -22.07 0.37
N ASP A 75 3.20 -21.75 -0.51
CA ASP A 75 3.62 -22.66 -1.57
C ASP A 75 4.20 -23.94 -0.95
N PRO A 76 3.64 -25.11 -1.27
CA PRO A 76 4.14 -26.36 -0.68
C PRO A 76 5.59 -26.67 -1.02
N ARG A 77 6.14 -26.03 -2.05
CA ARG A 77 7.52 -26.28 -2.44
C ARG A 77 8.52 -25.55 -1.55
N ARG A 78 8.06 -24.59 -0.76
CA ARG A 78 8.95 -23.90 0.15
C ARG A 78 9.18 -24.76 1.39
N PHE A 79 10.44 -24.84 1.82
CA PHE A 79 10.71 -25.61 3.03
C PHE A 79 10.23 -24.83 4.27
N ASP A 80 10.09 -23.53 4.17
CA ASP A 80 9.61 -22.71 5.28
C ASP A 80 8.16 -22.30 5.08
N ARG A 81 7.39 -23.15 4.42
CA ARG A 81 6.00 -22.89 4.12
C ARG A 81 5.18 -22.57 5.37
N LEU A 82 4.25 -21.65 5.22
CA LEU A 82 3.35 -21.28 6.29
C LEU A 82 1.95 -21.80 5.99
N THR A 83 1.23 -22.14 7.05
CA THR A 83 -0.15 -22.53 6.89
C THR A 83 -1.02 -21.29 6.79
N ALA A 84 -2.28 -21.49 6.38
CA ALA A 84 -3.23 -20.38 6.33
C ALA A 84 -3.41 -19.77 7.71
N ALA A 85 -3.37 -20.58 8.77
CA ALA A 85 -3.49 -20.04 10.11
C ALA A 85 -2.32 -19.14 10.46
N ASP A 86 -1.11 -19.53 10.07
CA ASP A 86 0.08 -18.73 10.32
C ASP A 86 0.01 -17.39 9.58
N ILE A 87 -0.42 -17.47 8.34
CA ILE A 87 -0.52 -16.26 7.52
C ILE A 87 -1.60 -15.34 8.10
N ALA A 88 -2.71 -15.91 8.51
CA ALA A 88 -3.79 -15.13 9.10
C ALA A 88 -3.30 -14.36 10.32
N GLU A 89 -2.51 -15.00 11.15
CA GLU A 89 -1.99 -14.36 12.34
C GLU A 89 -1.09 -13.19 11.98
N ARG A 90 -0.23 -13.38 11.01
CA ARG A 90 0.72 -12.33 10.62
C ARG A 90 0.02 -11.14 9.99
N ALA A 91 -1.02 -11.39 9.21
CA ALA A 91 -1.72 -10.33 8.50
C ALA A 91 -2.92 -9.78 9.26
N GLN A 92 -3.21 -10.37 10.42
CA GLN A 92 -4.37 -9.99 11.22
C GLN A 92 -5.66 -10.25 10.46
N TRP A 93 -5.69 -11.38 9.80
CA TRP A 93 -6.86 -11.86 9.07
C TRP A 93 -7.47 -13.04 9.82
N THR A 94 -8.69 -13.38 9.47
CA THR A 94 -9.22 -14.68 9.87
C THR A 94 -8.57 -15.75 9.00
N GLU A 95 -8.58 -16.97 9.50
CA GLU A 95 -8.00 -18.06 8.72
C GLU A 95 -8.74 -18.25 7.40
N ASP A 96 -10.06 -18.08 7.44
CA ASP A 96 -10.88 -18.19 6.24
C ASP A 96 -10.49 -17.16 5.20
N TYR A 97 -10.31 -15.94 5.65
CA TYR A 97 -9.90 -14.87 4.73
C TYR A 97 -8.49 -15.15 4.20
N ALA A 98 -7.62 -15.69 5.03
CA ALA A 98 -6.27 -16.02 4.58
C ALA A 98 -6.33 -17.04 3.45
N ARG A 99 -7.18 -18.04 3.57
CA ARG A 99 -7.32 -19.03 2.51
C ARG A 99 -7.78 -18.39 1.21
N LYS A 100 -8.74 -17.47 1.31
CA LYS A 100 -9.22 -16.78 0.13
C LYS A 100 -8.13 -15.93 -0.51
N MET A 101 -7.33 -15.27 0.32
CA MET A 101 -6.26 -14.43 -0.19
C MET A 101 -5.16 -15.27 -0.84
N ILE A 102 -4.88 -16.43 -0.28
CA ILE A 102 -3.90 -17.34 -0.88
C ILE A 102 -4.38 -17.75 -2.27
N GLU A 103 -5.64 -18.07 -2.38
CA GLU A 103 -6.21 -18.48 -3.67
C GLU A 103 -6.16 -17.34 -4.67
N PHE A 104 -6.53 -16.16 -4.21
CA PHE A 104 -6.48 -14.96 -5.06
C PHE A 104 -5.05 -14.72 -5.54
N GLY A 105 -4.08 -14.83 -4.61
CA GLY A 105 -2.69 -14.62 -4.98
C GLY A 105 -2.19 -15.65 -5.96
N GLN A 106 -2.61 -16.89 -5.81
CA GLN A 106 -2.23 -17.92 -6.75
C GLN A 106 -2.72 -17.60 -8.15
N GLY A 107 -3.94 -17.06 -8.23
CA GLY A 107 -4.48 -16.63 -9.51
C GLY A 107 -3.68 -15.50 -10.12
N LEU A 108 -3.28 -14.53 -9.29
CA LEU A 108 -2.49 -13.41 -9.78
C LEU A 108 -1.13 -13.85 -10.29
N ILE A 109 -0.49 -14.77 -9.56
CA ILE A 109 0.81 -15.27 -9.97
C ILE A 109 0.70 -15.99 -11.29
N ARG A 110 -0.32 -16.82 -11.43
CA ARG A 110 -0.54 -17.59 -12.64
C ARG A 110 -0.75 -16.67 -13.83
N THR A 111 -1.57 -15.66 -13.63
CA THR A 111 -1.88 -14.71 -14.69
C THR A 111 -0.64 -13.92 -15.09
N ASN A 112 0.09 -13.43 -14.11
CA ASN A 112 1.28 -12.63 -14.40
C ASN A 112 2.40 -13.44 -14.99
N GLY A 113 2.44 -14.73 -14.65
CA GLY A 113 3.51 -15.59 -15.11
C GLY A 113 3.28 -16.22 -16.46
N GLN A 114 2.13 -15.96 -17.06
CA GLN A 114 1.81 -16.55 -18.36
C GLN A 114 1.41 -15.46 -19.32
N PRO A 115 2.31 -14.59 -19.64
CA PRO A 115 1.98 -13.52 -20.57
C PRO A 115 1.65 -14.07 -21.91
N ALA A 116 0.86 -13.42 -22.62
CA ALA A 116 0.52 -13.77 -23.96
C ALA A 116 0.03 -15.14 -24.10
N GLU A 117 -0.59 -15.60 -23.14
CA GLU A 117 -1.04 -16.85 -23.23
C GLU A 117 -2.01 -17.01 -24.18
N ASP A 118 -2.38 -16.44 -24.50
CA ASP A 118 -3.11 -16.57 -25.39
C ASP A 118 -3.25 -16.96 -26.10
#